data_5f397db4587989dfa21f11cf3e0aae76
#
_entry.id   5f397db4587989dfa21f11cf3e0aae76
#
_cell.length_a   1.000
_cell.length_b   1.000
_cell.length_c   1.000
_cell.angle_alpha   90.00
_cell.angle_beta   90.00
_cell.angle_gamma   90.00
#
_symmetry.space_group_name_H-M   'P 1'
#
loop_
_entity.id
_entity.type
_entity.pdbx_description
1 polymer ?
#
loop_
_entity_poly.entity_id
_entity_poly.type
_entity_poly.pdbx_seq_one_letter_code
_entity_poly.pdbx_strand_id
1 'polypeptide(L)'
;MIEKEADVIVIGGGIIGISLAYGLVKQNAKVILIDKETPQLTASRGNFGLVWVQSKGRGMPEYVEWCNEATDKWPQFAENLEAETSINLEYDKSGGLEICLGEEEYNSRVNFINETRLSLIHI
;
A
#
# COMPACT_ATOMS: atom_id res chain seq x y z
N MET A 1 25.41 -20.34 23.04
CA MET A 1 24.58 -19.22 22.52
C MET A 1 24.54 -19.37 21.01
N ILE A 2 23.39 -19.40 20.41
CA ILE A 2 23.29 -19.38 18.93
C ILE A 2 23.40 -17.90 18.56
N GLU A 3 24.54 -17.50 18.03
CA GLU A 3 24.70 -16.18 17.44
C GLU A 3 23.80 -16.11 16.18
N LYS A 4 22.80 -15.24 16.21
CA LYS A 4 21.97 -14.97 15.04
C LYS A 4 22.55 -13.75 14.34
N GLU A 5 23.24 -13.97 13.23
CA GLU A 5 23.67 -12.90 12.36
C GLU A 5 22.56 -12.50 11.40
N ALA A 6 22.33 -11.20 11.24
CA ALA A 6 21.41 -10.63 10.27
C ALA A 6 22.03 -9.41 9.59
N ASP A 7 21.71 -9.22 8.32
CA ASP A 7 22.09 -8.02 7.59
C ASP A 7 21.22 -6.83 8.00
N VAL A 8 19.93 -7.10 8.31
CA VAL A 8 18.94 -6.09 8.67
C VAL A 8 18.04 -6.59 9.81
N ILE A 9 17.76 -5.72 10.75
CA ILE A 9 16.74 -5.93 11.78
C ILE A 9 15.59 -4.96 11.52
N VAL A 10 14.39 -5.51 11.34
CA VAL A 10 13.15 -4.74 11.18
C VAL A 10 12.38 -4.79 12.49
N ILE A 11 12.05 -3.64 13.04
CA ILE A 11 11.27 -3.52 14.27
C ILE A 11 9.86 -3.05 13.92
N GLY A 12 8.88 -3.89 14.21
CA GLY A 12 7.46 -3.70 13.93
C GLY A 12 6.94 -4.63 12.84
N GLY A 13 5.99 -5.50 13.19
CA GLY A 13 5.34 -6.48 12.31
C GLY A 13 4.03 -5.98 11.70
N GLY A 14 3.85 -4.66 11.57
CA GLY A 14 2.75 -4.09 10.79
C GLY A 14 3.00 -4.21 9.29
N ILE A 15 2.04 -3.76 8.48
CA ILE A 15 2.12 -3.91 7.00
C ILE A 15 3.41 -3.34 6.41
N ILE A 16 3.90 -2.22 6.93
CA ILE A 16 5.13 -1.59 6.45
C ILE A 16 6.35 -2.47 6.76
N GLY A 17 6.50 -2.92 8.01
CA GLY A 17 7.65 -3.73 8.41
C GLY A 17 7.67 -5.10 7.73
N ILE A 18 6.51 -5.75 7.60
CA ILE A 18 6.40 -7.03 6.90
C ILE A 18 6.74 -6.86 5.41
N SER A 19 6.22 -5.82 4.76
CA SER A 19 6.52 -5.56 3.34
C SER A 19 7.99 -5.25 3.10
N LEU A 20 8.61 -4.49 4.01
CA LEU A 20 10.05 -4.22 3.95
C LEU A 20 10.87 -5.51 4.14
N ALA A 21 10.53 -6.30 5.15
CA ALA A 21 11.21 -7.57 5.41
C ALA A 21 11.08 -8.53 4.22
N TYR A 22 9.88 -8.65 3.64
CA TYR A 22 9.64 -9.45 2.44
C TYR A 22 10.50 -8.99 1.26
N GLY A 23 10.52 -7.68 0.97
CA GLY A 23 11.32 -7.14 -0.12
C GLY A 23 12.82 -7.36 0.06
N LEU A 24 13.34 -7.25 1.28
CA LEU A 24 14.75 -7.51 1.61
C LEU A 24 15.11 -8.99 1.46
N VAL A 25 14.26 -9.90 1.94
CA VAL A 25 14.45 -11.35 1.78
C VAL A 25 14.46 -11.74 0.31
N LYS A 26 13.62 -11.14 -0.52
CA LYS A 26 13.64 -11.33 -1.99
C LYS A 26 14.95 -10.87 -2.65
N GLN A 27 15.68 -10.00 -1.99
CA GLN A 27 17.03 -9.58 -2.41
C GLN A 27 18.14 -10.38 -1.72
N ASN A 28 17.80 -11.54 -1.13
CA ASN A 28 18.71 -12.45 -0.42
C ASN A 28 19.35 -11.86 0.86
N ALA A 29 18.78 -10.80 1.44
CA ALA A 29 19.22 -10.31 2.74
C ALA A 29 18.74 -11.23 3.87
N LYS A 30 19.59 -11.41 4.88
CA LYS A 30 19.22 -12.07 6.13
C LYS A 30 18.49 -11.08 7.02
N VAL A 31 17.19 -11.28 7.21
CA VAL A 31 16.34 -10.35 7.96
C VAL A 31 15.87 -10.97 9.27
N ILE A 32 15.94 -10.20 10.35
CA ILE A 32 15.26 -10.49 11.61
C ILE A 32 14.12 -9.49 11.76
N LEU A 33 12.89 -9.99 11.81
CA LEU A 33 11.70 -9.18 12.13
C LEU A 33 11.36 -9.36 13.61
N ILE A 34 11.27 -8.24 14.32
CA ILE A 34 10.91 -8.20 15.74
C ILE A 34 9.61 -7.42 15.89
N ASP A 35 8.62 -8.02 16.52
CA ASP A 35 7.38 -7.34 16.89
C ASP A 35 6.99 -7.69 18.33
N LYS A 36 6.18 -6.83 18.91
CA LYS A 36 5.57 -7.12 20.22
C LYS A 36 4.29 -7.92 20.00
N GLU A 37 4.08 -8.90 20.85
CA GLU A 37 2.77 -9.55 20.93
C GLU A 37 1.74 -8.53 21.46
N THR A 38 0.67 -8.29 20.69
CA THR A 38 -0.41 -7.42 21.11
C THR A 38 -1.76 -8.03 20.74
N PRO A 39 -2.67 -8.21 21.71
CA PRO A 39 -4.02 -8.66 21.43
C PRO A 39 -4.90 -7.57 20.81
N GLN A 40 -4.42 -6.31 20.81
CA GLN A 40 -5.18 -5.17 20.35
C GLN A 40 -5.22 -5.06 18.82
N LEU A 41 -6.30 -4.47 18.30
CA LEU A 41 -6.41 -4.16 16.89
C LEU A 41 -5.38 -3.08 16.52
N THR A 42 -4.41 -3.45 15.69
CA THR A 42 -3.43 -2.50 15.15
C THR A 42 -3.96 -1.86 13.87
N ALA A 43 -3.36 -0.74 13.44
CA ALA A 43 -3.76 -0.07 12.20
C ALA A 43 -3.76 -1.02 10.99
N SER A 44 -2.78 -1.91 10.88
CA SER A 44 -2.71 -2.89 9.79
C SER A 44 -3.80 -3.96 9.84
N ARG A 45 -4.18 -4.40 11.04
CA ARG A 45 -5.24 -5.40 11.22
C ARG A 45 -6.63 -4.81 11.17
N GLY A 46 -6.78 -3.53 11.49
CA GLY A 46 -8.05 -2.80 11.44
C GLY A 46 -8.33 -2.13 10.11
N ASN A 47 -7.41 -2.22 9.15
CA ASN A 47 -7.59 -1.65 7.82
C ASN A 47 -8.46 -2.58 6.97
N PHE A 48 -9.23 -2.00 6.05
CA PHE A 48 -10.12 -2.73 5.14
C PHE A 48 -9.49 -3.00 3.76
N GLY A 49 -8.17 -2.86 3.63
CA GLY A 49 -7.39 -3.37 2.51
C GLY A 49 -7.46 -2.57 1.22
N LEU A 50 -7.87 -1.31 1.23
CA LEU A 50 -7.89 -0.51 0.01
C LEU A 50 -6.48 -0.19 -0.50
N VAL A 51 -6.23 -0.52 -1.77
CA VAL A 51 -5.11 0.01 -2.56
C VAL A 51 -5.60 1.27 -3.25
N TRP A 52 -5.42 2.41 -2.62
CA TRP A 52 -6.08 3.65 -2.99
C TRP A 52 -5.10 4.79 -3.21
N VAL A 53 -5.05 5.34 -4.42
CA VAL A 53 -4.24 6.52 -4.77
C VAL A 53 -5.10 7.77 -5.01
N GLN A 54 -6.35 7.63 -5.42
CA GLN A 54 -7.25 8.74 -5.68
C GLN A 54 -7.46 9.59 -4.43
N SER A 55 -7.55 10.89 -4.58
CA SER A 55 -7.74 11.86 -3.48
C SER A 55 -6.58 11.97 -2.50
N LYS A 56 -5.41 11.50 -2.86
CA LYS A 56 -4.19 11.60 -2.05
C LYS A 56 -3.20 12.57 -2.69
N GLY A 57 -2.28 13.10 -1.88
CA GLY A 57 -1.12 13.83 -2.35
C GLY A 57 -1.39 15.21 -2.95
N ARG A 58 -2.50 15.87 -2.60
CA ARG A 58 -2.74 17.26 -3.01
C ARG A 58 -1.56 18.15 -2.64
N GLY A 59 -0.94 18.79 -3.64
CA GLY A 59 0.25 19.62 -3.43
C GLY A 59 1.55 18.84 -3.21
N MET A 60 1.55 17.52 -3.42
CA MET A 60 2.73 16.65 -3.27
C MET A 60 2.88 15.73 -4.50
N PRO A 61 3.27 16.27 -5.66
CA PRO A 61 3.30 15.51 -6.91
C PRO A 61 4.23 14.29 -6.86
N GLU A 62 5.38 14.38 -6.20
CA GLU A 62 6.33 13.27 -6.07
C GLU A 62 5.72 12.09 -5.26
N TYR A 63 4.94 12.40 -4.24
CA TYR A 63 4.21 11.39 -3.48
C TYR A 63 3.15 10.69 -4.32
N VAL A 64 2.44 11.46 -5.15
CA VAL A 64 1.43 10.91 -6.07
C VAL A 64 2.07 10.00 -7.10
N GLU A 65 3.18 10.42 -7.72
CA GLU A 65 3.93 9.62 -8.68
C GLU A 65 4.38 8.28 -8.06
N TRP A 66 4.95 8.34 -6.88
CA TRP A 66 5.36 7.13 -6.15
C TRP A 66 4.19 6.20 -5.83
N CYS A 67 3.05 6.74 -5.41
CA CYS A 67 1.86 5.95 -5.15
C CYS A 67 1.31 5.29 -6.42
N ASN A 68 1.33 5.99 -7.55
CA ASN A 68 0.91 5.44 -8.84
C ASN A 68 1.81 4.29 -9.27
N GLU A 69 3.13 4.46 -9.21
CA GLU A 69 4.07 3.38 -9.48
C GLU A 69 3.83 2.15 -8.61
N ALA A 70 3.54 2.34 -7.32
CA ALA A 70 3.23 1.24 -6.42
C ALA A 70 1.93 0.53 -6.83
N THR A 71 0.92 1.29 -7.22
CA THR A 71 -0.38 0.75 -7.67
C THR A 71 -0.25 -0.03 -8.98
N ASP A 72 0.58 0.42 -9.90
CA ASP A 72 0.84 -0.28 -11.16
C ASP A 72 1.56 -1.62 -10.97
N LYS A 73 2.38 -1.72 -9.93
CA LYS A 73 3.06 -2.97 -9.55
C LYS A 73 2.17 -3.93 -8.76
N TRP A 74 1.06 -3.45 -8.22
CA TRP A 74 0.23 -4.22 -7.30
C TRP A 74 -0.39 -5.49 -7.89
N PRO A 75 -0.90 -5.53 -9.15
CA PRO A 75 -1.43 -6.75 -9.75
C PRO A 75 -0.41 -7.89 -9.74
N GLN A 76 0.79 -7.64 -10.26
CA GLN A 76 1.85 -8.65 -10.30
C GLN A 76 2.32 -9.07 -8.90
N PHE A 77 2.34 -8.13 -7.96
CA PHE A 77 2.69 -8.41 -6.57
C PHE A 77 1.65 -9.33 -5.92
N ALA A 78 0.35 -9.09 -6.15
CA ALA A 78 -0.73 -9.93 -5.65
C ALA A 78 -0.63 -11.36 -6.22
N GLU A 79 -0.47 -11.51 -7.55
CA GLU A 79 -0.28 -12.80 -8.20
C GLU A 79 0.91 -13.58 -7.61
N ASN A 80 2.03 -12.91 -7.38
CA ASN A 80 3.22 -13.54 -6.79
C ASN A 80 2.95 -14.01 -5.36
N LEU A 81 2.28 -13.20 -4.54
CA LEU A 81 1.93 -13.59 -3.17
C LEU A 81 0.95 -14.78 -3.15
N GLU A 82 -0.05 -14.78 -4.01
CA GLU A 82 -0.99 -15.92 -4.14
C GLU A 82 -0.26 -17.21 -4.55
N ALA A 83 0.66 -17.10 -5.52
CA ALA A 83 1.46 -18.25 -5.96
C ALA A 83 2.37 -18.79 -4.85
N GLU A 84 2.95 -17.94 -4.03
CA GLU A 84 3.87 -18.32 -2.95
C GLU A 84 3.15 -18.85 -1.71
N THR A 85 1.97 -18.32 -1.41
CA THR A 85 1.24 -18.63 -0.17
C THR A 85 0.08 -19.58 -0.36
N SER A 86 -0.42 -19.73 -1.58
CA SER A 86 -1.67 -20.40 -1.92
C SER A 86 -2.90 -19.77 -1.23
N ILE A 87 -2.79 -18.50 -0.84
CA ILE A 87 -3.88 -17.73 -0.23
C ILE A 87 -4.46 -16.83 -1.32
N ASN A 88 -5.76 -16.93 -1.57
CA ASN A 88 -6.47 -15.99 -2.43
C ASN A 88 -6.58 -14.64 -1.72
N LEU A 89 -6.01 -13.59 -2.32
CA LEU A 89 -6.01 -12.24 -1.77
C LEU A 89 -7.28 -11.46 -2.08
N GLU A 90 -8.15 -12.03 -2.93
CA GLU A 90 -9.38 -11.38 -3.41
C GLU A 90 -9.10 -9.97 -4.00
N TYR A 91 -7.93 -9.84 -4.64
CA TYR A 91 -7.54 -8.58 -5.25
C TYR A 91 -8.41 -8.30 -6.47
N ASP A 92 -9.15 -7.20 -6.42
CA ASP A 92 -9.99 -6.71 -7.51
C ASP A 92 -9.65 -5.26 -7.84
N LYS A 93 -9.42 -4.98 -9.12
CA LYS A 93 -9.17 -3.64 -9.66
C LYS A 93 -10.36 -3.15 -10.48
N SER A 94 -11.57 -3.29 -9.95
CA SER A 94 -12.82 -2.85 -10.60
C SER A 94 -12.97 -1.32 -10.65
N GLY A 95 -12.09 -0.59 -9.98
CA GLY A 95 -12.15 0.86 -9.85
C GLY A 95 -13.06 1.31 -8.70
N GLY A 96 -13.31 2.60 -8.64
CA GLY A 96 -14.14 3.20 -7.59
C GLY A 96 -14.98 4.35 -8.14
N LEU A 97 -16.08 4.62 -7.47
CA LEU A 97 -16.95 5.75 -7.77
C LEU A 97 -16.99 6.68 -6.55
N GLU A 98 -16.95 7.96 -6.81
CA GLU A 98 -17.20 8.98 -5.81
C GLU A 98 -18.52 9.69 -6.13
N ILE A 99 -19.46 9.57 -5.23
CA ILE A 99 -20.79 10.18 -5.38
C ILE A 99 -20.75 11.57 -4.78
N CYS A 100 -21.14 12.58 -5.55
CA CYS A 100 -21.28 13.95 -5.09
C CYS A 100 -22.77 14.27 -4.87
N LEU A 101 -23.11 14.71 -3.67
CA LEU A 101 -24.47 15.09 -3.31
C LEU A 101 -24.67 16.60 -3.51
N GLY A 102 -24.93 16.98 -4.77
CA GLY A 102 -25.20 18.37 -5.14
C GLY A 102 -24.04 19.06 -5.86
N GLU A 103 -24.35 20.25 -6.38
CA GLU A 103 -23.42 21.01 -7.23
C GLU A 103 -22.17 21.49 -6.50
N GLU A 104 -22.27 21.82 -5.23
CA GLU A 104 -21.15 22.31 -4.44
C GLU A 104 -20.07 21.24 -4.26
N GLU A 105 -20.48 20.02 -3.88
CA GLU A 105 -19.55 18.86 -3.79
C GLU A 105 -18.97 18.54 -5.17
N TYR A 106 -19.80 18.50 -6.19
CA TYR A 106 -19.36 18.23 -7.56
C TYR A 106 -18.31 19.24 -8.03
N ASN A 107 -18.57 20.52 -7.88
CA ASN A 107 -17.63 21.57 -8.26
C ASN A 107 -16.33 21.52 -7.46
N SER A 108 -16.42 21.27 -6.14
CA SER A 108 -15.26 21.06 -5.29
C SER A 108 -14.41 19.89 -5.77
N ARG A 109 -15.08 18.80 -6.17
CA ARG A 109 -14.39 17.62 -6.68
C ARG A 109 -13.75 17.84 -8.03
N VAL A 110 -14.42 18.52 -8.94
CA VAL A 110 -13.86 18.91 -10.25
C VAL A 110 -12.62 19.78 -10.07
N ASN A 111 -12.65 20.74 -9.16
CA ASN A 111 -11.49 21.57 -8.85
C ASN A 111 -10.34 20.73 -8.29
N PHE A 112 -10.62 19.84 -7.36
CA PHE A 112 -9.63 18.93 -6.82
C PHE A 112 -8.99 18.05 -7.90
N ILE A 113 -9.79 17.47 -8.81
CA ILE A 113 -9.30 16.67 -9.93
C ILE A 113 -8.40 17.50 -10.85
N ASN A 114 -8.79 18.72 -11.16
CA ASN A 114 -7.99 19.61 -12.00
C ASN A 114 -6.64 19.99 -11.36
N GLU A 115 -6.62 20.19 -10.05
CA GLU A 115 -5.40 20.47 -9.28
C GLU A 115 -4.48 19.24 -9.19
N THR A 116 -5.05 18.03 -9.16
CA THR A 116 -4.30 16.78 -9.06
C THR A 116 -4.17 16.04 -10.38
N ARG A 117 -4.54 16.65 -11.50
CA ARG A 117 -4.65 16.03 -12.83
C ARG A 117 -3.38 15.32 -13.30
N LEU A 118 -2.20 15.77 -12.86
CA LEU A 118 -0.94 15.07 -13.13
C LEU A 118 -0.89 13.68 -12.48
N SER A 119 -1.68 13.44 -11.45
CA SER A 119 -1.76 12.17 -10.74
C SER A 119 -2.85 11.23 -11.26
N LEU A 120 -3.77 11.73 -12.10
CA LEU A 120 -4.94 10.99 -12.56
C LEU A 120 -4.90 10.62 -14.07
N ILE A 121 -3.81 10.95 -14.77
CA ILE A 121 -3.71 10.76 -16.23
C ILE A 121 -3.63 9.28 -16.65
N HIS A 122 -3.48 8.35 -15.72
CA HIS A 122 -3.29 6.93 -16.03
C HIS A 122 -4.39 6.01 -15.48
N ILE A 123 -5.59 6.52 -15.28
CA ILE A 123 -6.75 5.68 -14.97
C ILE A 123 -7.63 5.53 -16.19
#